data_67a92ff840fa1db373df5daa9c6580a2
#
_entry.id   67a92ff840fa1db373df5daa9c6580a2
#
_cell.length_a   1.000
_cell.length_b   1.000
_cell.length_c   1.000
_cell.angle_alpha   90.00
_cell.angle_beta   90.00
_cell.angle_gamma   90.00
#
_symmetry.space_group_name_H-M   'P 1'
#
loop_
_entity.id
_entity.type
_entity.pdbx_description
1 polymer ?
#
loop_
_entity_poly.entity_id
_entity_poly.type
_entity_poly.pdbx_seq_one_letter_code
_entity_poly.pdbx_strand_id
1 'polypeptide(L)'
;MDDKKAGAGVSAEKQKALAAALSQIEKQFGKGSIMRLGDGEVEKDIQVVSTGSLGLDIALGVGGLPRGRVVEIYGPESSGKTTLTLQVVAEMQKLGGTCAFIDAEHALDVNYASKLGVSVGDLLISQPDTGEQALEITDALVRSGSIDLIVIDSVAALVPKAEIEGEMGDSLPGLQARLMSQALRKLTGTIKRTNCLVIFINQIRMKIGVMFGSPETTTGGNALKFYASVRLDIRRIGSIKKGDDVIGNETKVKVVKNKVSPPFREAFFDILYGQGISRQGEIIDLGVDAKIVEKSGAWYSYNGEKIGQGKDNAREYLRENPDIADEIENKVRAALGVVAMNPTAAAAAATVEG
;
A
#
# COMPACT_ATOMS: atom_id res chain seq x y z
N MET A 1 -33.20 -4.94 46.16
CA MET A 1 -32.18 -3.89 46.45
C MET A 1 -31.56 -3.50 45.13
N ASP A 2 -32.09 -2.42 44.59
CA ASP A 2 -31.77 -1.90 43.24
C ASP A 2 -30.52 -1.03 43.31
N ASP A 3 -29.44 -1.45 42.67
CA ASP A 3 -28.30 -0.58 42.39
C ASP A 3 -28.38 -0.06 40.93
N LYS A 4 -29.19 0.98 40.74
CA LYS A 4 -29.13 1.87 39.58
C LYS A 4 -27.83 2.71 39.66
N LYS A 5 -26.77 2.32 38.94
CA LYS A 5 -25.67 3.22 38.62
C LYS A 5 -26.17 4.29 37.66
N ALA A 6 -26.54 5.44 38.23
CA ALA A 6 -26.82 6.67 37.49
C ALA A 6 -25.54 7.15 36.81
N GLY A 7 -25.53 7.18 35.46
CA GLY A 7 -24.55 7.91 34.69
C GLY A 7 -24.62 9.40 35.07
N ALA A 8 -23.53 9.96 35.61
CA ALA A 8 -23.41 11.36 35.97
C ALA A 8 -23.56 12.22 34.71
N GLY A 9 -24.74 12.80 34.50
CA GLY A 9 -24.98 13.78 33.45
C GLY A 9 -24.07 14.99 33.65
N VAL A 10 -23.41 15.41 32.59
CA VAL A 10 -22.58 16.62 32.57
C VAL A 10 -23.47 17.78 33.03
N SER A 11 -23.09 18.52 34.08
CA SER A 11 -23.89 19.62 34.58
C SER A 11 -24.18 20.68 33.50
N ALA A 12 -25.32 21.33 33.52
CA ALA A 12 -25.71 22.35 32.54
C ALA A 12 -24.66 23.46 32.39
N GLU A 13 -23.96 23.80 33.46
CA GLU A 13 -22.83 24.74 33.43
C GLU A 13 -21.64 24.24 32.65
N LYS A 14 -21.28 22.95 32.77
CA LYS A 14 -20.19 22.34 31.99
C LYS A 14 -20.55 22.27 30.51
N GLN A 15 -21.80 21.98 30.17
CA GLN A 15 -22.26 21.96 28.77
C GLN A 15 -22.20 23.38 28.16
N LYS A 16 -22.61 24.42 28.90
CA LYS A 16 -22.54 25.81 28.45
C LYS A 16 -21.09 26.29 28.27
N ALA A 17 -20.22 25.95 29.21
CA ALA A 17 -18.78 26.24 29.10
C ALA A 17 -18.12 25.54 27.90
N LEU A 18 -18.47 24.25 27.67
CA LEU A 18 -17.97 23.50 26.51
C LEU A 18 -18.46 24.11 25.19
N ALA A 19 -19.73 24.48 25.08
CA ALA A 19 -20.28 25.12 23.89
C ALA A 19 -19.58 26.46 23.58
N ALA A 20 -19.29 27.27 24.60
CA ALA A 20 -18.56 28.54 24.47
C ALA A 20 -17.11 28.26 23.96
N ALA A 21 -16.41 27.27 24.53
CA ALA A 21 -15.07 26.89 24.12
C ALA A 21 -15.03 26.38 22.67
N LEU A 22 -15.99 25.54 22.27
CA LEU A 22 -16.09 25.05 20.89
C LEU A 22 -16.31 26.20 19.90
N SER A 23 -17.23 27.13 20.22
CA SER A 23 -17.48 28.32 19.39
C SER A 23 -16.24 29.22 19.27
N GLN A 24 -15.47 29.37 20.35
CA GLN A 24 -14.23 30.16 20.34
C GLN A 24 -13.15 29.46 19.45
N ILE A 25 -13.00 28.16 19.55
CA ILE A 25 -12.07 27.38 18.73
C ILE A 25 -12.44 27.52 17.25
N GLU A 26 -13.72 27.36 16.88
CA GLU A 26 -14.18 27.52 15.51
C GLU A 26 -13.98 28.96 14.97
N LYS A 27 -14.14 29.97 15.79
CA LYS A 27 -13.85 31.37 15.40
C LYS A 27 -12.37 31.62 15.17
N GLN A 28 -11.51 31.01 15.98
CA GLN A 28 -10.06 31.22 15.92
C GLN A 28 -9.39 30.38 14.85
N PHE A 29 -9.80 29.13 14.64
CA PHE A 29 -9.13 28.13 13.79
C PHE A 29 -9.95 27.71 12.58
N GLY A 30 -11.17 28.19 12.43
CA GLY A 30 -12.07 27.88 11.32
C GLY A 30 -13.09 26.77 11.66
N LYS A 31 -14.19 26.74 10.90
CA LYS A 31 -15.22 25.69 11.00
C LYS A 31 -14.61 24.31 10.77
N GLY A 32 -14.98 23.33 11.62
CA GLY A 32 -14.48 21.95 11.51
C GLY A 32 -13.12 21.71 12.15
N SER A 33 -12.52 22.74 12.83
CA SER A 33 -11.28 22.57 13.58
C SER A 33 -11.42 21.65 14.79
N ILE A 34 -12.64 21.51 15.29
CA ILE A 34 -13.02 20.55 16.33
C ILE A 34 -14.39 19.96 15.99
N MET A 35 -14.56 18.67 16.17
CA MET A 35 -15.82 17.96 15.93
C MET A 35 -16.00 16.84 16.94
N ARG A 36 -17.22 16.46 17.22
CA ARG A 36 -17.50 15.23 17.97
C ARG A 36 -17.42 14.04 17.03
N LEU A 37 -16.80 12.97 17.46
CA LEU A 37 -16.64 11.77 16.64
C LEU A 37 -17.99 11.15 16.19
N GLY A 38 -19.09 11.46 16.88
CA GLY A 38 -20.45 10.99 16.55
C GLY A 38 -21.29 11.96 15.70
N ASP A 39 -20.87 13.21 15.54
CA ASP A 39 -21.65 14.26 14.84
C ASP A 39 -21.17 14.47 13.40
N GLY A 40 -20.01 13.89 13.04
CA GLY A 40 -19.48 13.93 11.69
C GLY A 40 -19.83 12.64 10.93
N GLU A 41 -20.01 12.75 9.64
CA GLU A 41 -19.79 11.62 8.76
C GLU A 41 -18.31 11.24 8.92
N VAL A 42 -18.00 10.39 9.91
CA VAL A 42 -16.76 9.66 9.92
C VAL A 42 -16.79 8.94 8.57
N GLU A 43 -15.89 9.28 7.64
CA GLU A 43 -15.72 8.54 6.41
C GLU A 43 -15.70 7.06 6.79
N LYS A 44 -16.87 6.41 6.73
CA LYS A 44 -17.00 4.99 7.06
C LYS A 44 -16.27 4.13 6.06
N ASP A 45 -16.02 4.69 4.87
CA ASP A 45 -15.35 4.01 3.78
C ASP A 45 -13.98 4.62 3.54
N ILE A 46 -12.95 3.95 4.07
CA ILE A 46 -11.56 4.27 3.76
C ILE A 46 -11.34 3.96 2.27
N GLN A 47 -11.07 4.98 1.46
CA GLN A 47 -10.71 4.77 0.07
C GLN A 47 -9.36 4.03 -0.01
N VAL A 48 -9.32 3.00 -0.83
CA VAL A 48 -8.15 2.14 -0.99
C VAL A 48 -7.81 1.94 -2.46
N VAL A 49 -6.57 1.55 -2.72
CA VAL A 49 -6.12 1.03 -4.01
C VAL A 49 -5.63 -0.40 -3.81
N SER A 50 -6.00 -1.30 -4.73
CA SER A 50 -5.52 -2.68 -4.72
C SER A 50 -4.00 -2.73 -4.83
N THR A 51 -3.39 -3.69 -4.18
CA THR A 51 -1.95 -3.97 -4.30
C THR A 51 -1.60 -4.78 -5.55
N GLY A 52 -2.62 -5.26 -6.29
CA GLY A 52 -2.45 -6.26 -7.34
C GLY A 52 -2.39 -7.69 -6.81
N SER A 53 -2.22 -7.88 -5.50
CA SER A 53 -2.26 -9.16 -4.80
C SER A 53 -3.56 -9.29 -4.00
N LEU A 54 -4.39 -10.28 -4.33
CA LEU A 54 -5.63 -10.53 -3.61
C LEU A 54 -5.36 -10.89 -2.15
N GLY A 55 -4.36 -11.72 -1.88
CA GLY A 55 -3.98 -12.13 -0.53
C GLY A 55 -3.51 -10.96 0.32
N LEU A 56 -2.74 -10.02 -0.27
CA LEU A 56 -2.28 -8.83 0.45
C LEU A 56 -3.43 -7.85 0.70
N ASP A 57 -4.33 -7.64 -0.25
CA ASP A 57 -5.52 -6.81 -0.07
C ASP A 57 -6.39 -7.32 1.09
N ILE A 58 -6.55 -8.65 1.20
CA ILE A 58 -7.24 -9.31 2.32
C ILE A 58 -6.46 -9.14 3.63
N ALA A 59 -5.13 -9.32 3.60
CA ALA A 59 -4.29 -9.16 4.79
C ALA A 59 -4.30 -7.73 5.35
N LEU A 60 -4.46 -6.74 4.48
CA LEU A 60 -4.64 -5.33 4.85
C LEU A 60 -5.97 -5.04 5.54
N GLY A 61 -6.98 -5.90 5.36
CA GLY A 61 -8.25 -5.87 6.07
C GLY A 61 -9.26 -4.83 5.60
N VAL A 62 -8.84 -3.92 4.71
CA VAL A 62 -9.68 -2.87 4.10
C VAL A 62 -9.73 -3.00 2.57
N GLY A 63 -9.15 -4.07 2.02
CA GLY A 63 -9.20 -4.37 0.59
C GLY A 63 -8.12 -3.72 -0.27
N GLY A 64 -7.10 -3.11 0.33
CA GLY A 64 -5.98 -2.48 -0.37
C GLY A 64 -5.20 -1.50 0.49
N LEU A 65 -4.32 -0.72 -0.13
CA LEU A 65 -3.56 0.34 0.54
C LEU A 65 -4.43 1.59 0.73
N PRO A 66 -4.47 2.16 1.94
CA PRO A 66 -5.33 3.31 2.25
C PRO A 66 -4.82 4.59 1.59
N ARG A 67 -5.70 5.31 0.87
CA ARG A 67 -5.41 6.63 0.31
C ARG A 67 -5.29 7.68 1.42
N GLY A 68 -4.63 8.79 1.12
CA GLY A 68 -4.40 9.86 2.09
C GLY A 68 -3.44 9.46 3.23
N ARG A 69 -2.58 8.47 3.00
CA ARG A 69 -1.68 7.89 4.01
C ARG A 69 -0.26 7.70 3.47
N VAL A 70 0.67 7.62 4.41
CA VAL A 70 2.04 7.19 4.16
C VAL A 70 2.13 5.69 4.39
N VAL A 71 2.72 4.99 3.42
CA VAL A 71 3.00 3.54 3.47
C VAL A 71 4.50 3.33 3.31
N GLU A 72 5.06 2.40 4.07
CA GLU A 72 6.45 1.95 3.91
C GLU A 72 6.45 0.48 3.48
N ILE A 73 7.14 0.18 2.39
CA ILE A 73 7.41 -1.18 1.90
C ILE A 73 8.90 -1.42 2.01
N TYR A 74 9.32 -2.39 2.80
CA TYR A 74 10.73 -2.65 3.03
C TYR A 74 11.05 -4.15 2.99
N GLY A 75 12.27 -4.47 2.68
CA GLY A 75 12.75 -5.84 2.59
C GLY A 75 14.16 -5.90 2.03
N PRO A 76 14.74 -7.11 1.94
CA PRO A 76 16.03 -7.33 1.30
C PRO A 76 16.01 -6.89 -0.17
N GLU A 77 17.20 -6.80 -0.75
CA GLU A 77 17.34 -6.63 -2.20
C GLU A 77 16.69 -7.78 -2.96
N SER A 78 16.16 -7.50 -4.14
CA SER A 78 15.48 -8.50 -5.00
C SER A 78 14.28 -9.23 -4.34
N SER A 79 13.68 -8.66 -3.29
CA SER A 79 12.50 -9.22 -2.62
C SER A 79 11.17 -8.92 -3.32
N GLY A 80 11.16 -8.06 -4.36
CA GLY A 80 9.95 -7.69 -5.10
C GLY A 80 9.31 -6.36 -4.68
N LYS A 81 10.02 -5.49 -3.94
CA LYS A 81 9.51 -4.17 -3.50
C LYS A 81 9.04 -3.31 -4.67
N THR A 82 9.89 -3.10 -5.66
CA THR A 82 9.60 -2.29 -6.85
C THR A 82 8.49 -2.94 -7.69
N THR A 83 8.48 -4.27 -7.82
CA THR A 83 7.41 -5.01 -8.51
C THR A 83 6.05 -4.76 -7.85
N LEU A 84 5.97 -4.89 -6.52
CA LEU A 84 4.74 -4.64 -5.78
C LEU A 84 4.28 -3.19 -5.94
N THR A 85 5.17 -2.21 -5.86
CA THR A 85 4.80 -0.80 -6.01
C THR A 85 4.37 -0.44 -7.43
N LEU A 86 5.00 -1.01 -8.46
CA LEU A 86 4.56 -0.82 -9.85
C LEU A 86 3.19 -1.45 -10.12
N GLN A 87 2.86 -2.59 -9.47
CA GLN A 87 1.50 -3.13 -9.51
C GLN A 87 0.49 -2.17 -8.88
N VAL A 88 0.81 -1.55 -7.74
CA VAL A 88 -0.06 -0.53 -7.12
C VAL A 88 -0.24 0.68 -8.05
N VAL A 89 0.82 1.11 -8.75
CA VAL A 89 0.74 2.17 -9.76
C VAL A 89 -0.24 1.78 -10.86
N ALA A 90 -0.10 0.57 -11.41
CA ALA A 90 -1.00 0.07 -12.46
C ALA A 90 -2.46 0.01 -11.98
N GLU A 91 -2.71 -0.47 -10.75
CA GLU A 91 -4.05 -0.51 -10.18
C GLU A 91 -4.62 0.90 -9.95
N MET A 92 -3.81 1.87 -9.51
CA MET A 92 -4.24 3.26 -9.37
C MET A 92 -4.58 3.89 -10.72
N GLN A 93 -3.78 3.66 -11.76
CA GLN A 93 -4.04 4.16 -13.11
C GLN A 93 -5.31 3.56 -13.71
N LYS A 94 -5.63 2.28 -13.46
CA LYS A 94 -6.91 1.65 -13.86
C LYS A 94 -8.12 2.35 -13.25
N LEU A 95 -7.97 2.96 -12.07
CA LEU A 95 -9.01 3.77 -11.44
C LEU A 95 -9.05 5.22 -11.96
N GLY A 96 -8.26 5.55 -12.99
CA GLY A 96 -8.13 6.91 -13.52
C GLY A 96 -7.25 7.84 -12.68
N GLY A 97 -6.50 7.29 -11.69
CA GLY A 97 -5.64 8.09 -10.82
C GLY A 97 -4.32 8.49 -11.47
N THR A 98 -3.85 9.69 -11.16
CA THR A 98 -2.57 10.22 -11.62
C THR A 98 -1.45 9.79 -10.68
N CYS A 99 -0.39 9.20 -11.24
CA CYS A 99 0.72 8.63 -10.50
C CYS A 99 2.05 9.32 -10.80
N ALA A 100 2.89 9.46 -9.78
CA ALA A 100 4.27 9.92 -9.91
C ALA A 100 5.25 8.93 -9.28
N PHE A 101 6.42 8.78 -9.88
CA PHE A 101 7.50 7.92 -9.42
C PHE A 101 8.77 8.75 -9.24
N ILE A 102 9.25 8.84 -8.02
CA ILE A 102 10.50 9.53 -7.66
C ILE A 102 11.60 8.46 -7.60
N ASP A 103 12.32 8.35 -8.70
CA ASP A 103 13.37 7.34 -8.90
C ASP A 103 14.74 7.88 -8.43
N ALA A 104 14.96 7.84 -7.14
CA ALA A 104 16.23 8.28 -6.54
C ALA A 104 17.37 7.28 -6.75
N GLU A 105 17.08 6.04 -7.13
CA GLU A 105 18.11 5.02 -7.48
C GLU A 105 18.50 5.08 -8.96
N HIS A 106 17.76 5.82 -9.80
CA HIS A 106 17.94 5.88 -11.26
C HIS A 106 17.90 4.51 -11.94
N ALA A 107 17.03 3.62 -11.44
CA ALA A 107 17.01 2.20 -11.81
C ALA A 107 15.67 1.71 -12.36
N LEU A 108 14.71 2.60 -12.61
CA LEU A 108 13.38 2.21 -13.12
C LEU A 108 13.48 1.68 -14.55
N ASP A 109 13.13 0.42 -14.74
CA ASP A 109 12.98 -0.20 -16.06
C ASP A 109 11.57 0.06 -16.61
N VAL A 110 11.51 0.91 -17.64
CA VAL A 110 10.27 1.33 -18.33
C VAL A 110 9.59 0.11 -18.99
N ASN A 111 10.36 -0.79 -19.60
CA ASN A 111 9.82 -1.98 -20.25
C ASN A 111 9.22 -2.95 -19.23
N TYR A 112 9.87 -3.09 -18.07
CA TYR A 112 9.35 -3.89 -16.99
C TYR A 112 8.07 -3.29 -16.42
N ALA A 113 8.03 -1.98 -16.16
CA ALA A 113 6.84 -1.27 -15.71
C ALA A 113 5.65 -1.48 -16.67
N SER A 114 5.88 -1.34 -17.97
CA SER A 114 4.86 -1.58 -19.01
C SER A 114 4.32 -3.02 -18.97
N LYS A 115 5.20 -4.03 -18.79
CA LYS A 115 4.78 -5.43 -18.66
C LYS A 115 3.92 -5.70 -17.43
N LEU A 116 4.08 -4.91 -16.38
CA LEU A 116 3.25 -4.97 -15.17
C LEU A 116 1.91 -4.24 -15.31
N GLY A 117 1.63 -3.66 -16.48
CA GLY A 117 0.39 -2.96 -16.77
C GLY A 117 0.40 -1.47 -16.44
N VAL A 118 1.58 -0.89 -16.17
CA VAL A 118 1.72 0.56 -15.98
C VAL A 118 1.60 1.27 -17.33
N SER A 119 0.70 2.25 -17.43
CA SER A 119 0.68 3.20 -18.53
C SER A 119 1.87 4.15 -18.38
N VAL A 120 2.98 3.82 -19.04
CA VAL A 120 4.24 4.56 -18.88
C VAL A 120 4.17 5.98 -19.48
N GLY A 121 3.27 6.19 -20.46
CA GLY A 121 3.03 7.51 -21.06
C GLY A 121 2.34 8.48 -20.09
N ASP A 122 1.60 7.98 -19.12
CA ASP A 122 0.85 8.76 -18.14
C ASP A 122 1.55 8.80 -16.76
N LEU A 123 2.67 8.11 -16.59
CA LEU A 123 3.43 8.10 -15.36
C LEU A 123 4.41 9.27 -15.30
N LEU A 124 4.25 10.13 -14.31
CA LEU A 124 5.22 11.20 -14.04
C LEU A 124 6.47 10.61 -13.39
N ILE A 125 7.64 10.91 -13.94
CA ILE A 125 8.93 10.42 -13.41
C ILE A 125 9.80 11.62 -13.04
N SER A 126 10.44 11.53 -11.87
CA SER A 126 11.48 12.47 -11.44
C SER A 126 12.69 11.68 -10.94
N GLN A 127 13.87 12.13 -11.33
CA GLN A 127 15.16 11.54 -10.93
C GLN A 127 16.00 12.62 -10.22
N PRO A 128 15.76 12.85 -8.93
CA PRO A 128 16.42 13.91 -8.17
C PRO A 128 17.86 13.53 -7.79
N ASP A 129 18.73 14.53 -7.74
CA ASP A 129 20.15 14.35 -7.34
C ASP A 129 20.33 14.30 -5.83
N THR A 130 19.42 14.87 -5.04
CA THR A 130 19.51 14.97 -3.57
C THR A 130 18.21 14.55 -2.89
N GLY A 131 18.32 14.13 -1.62
CA GLY A 131 17.16 13.79 -0.81
C GLY A 131 16.23 14.99 -0.58
N GLU A 132 16.79 16.21 -0.41
CA GLU A 132 16.03 17.45 -0.29
C GLU A 132 15.19 17.69 -1.55
N GLN A 133 15.80 17.58 -2.73
CA GLN A 133 15.11 17.77 -4.01
C GLN A 133 13.98 16.75 -4.19
N ALA A 134 14.22 15.47 -3.89
CA ALA A 134 13.20 14.42 -3.95
C ALA A 134 11.97 14.75 -3.08
N LEU A 135 12.22 15.19 -1.84
CA LEU A 135 11.17 15.46 -0.88
C LEU A 135 10.45 16.80 -1.13
N GLU A 136 11.13 17.80 -1.71
CA GLU A 136 10.53 19.05 -2.14
C GLU A 136 9.62 18.85 -3.37
N ILE A 137 10.06 18.04 -4.34
CA ILE A 137 9.23 17.65 -5.49
C ILE A 137 7.99 16.90 -4.99
N THR A 138 8.18 15.96 -4.08
CA THR A 138 7.06 15.22 -3.46
C THR A 138 6.08 16.17 -2.77
N ASP A 139 6.57 17.14 -1.99
CA ASP A 139 5.73 18.14 -1.31
C ASP A 139 4.94 19.01 -2.30
N ALA A 140 5.58 19.45 -3.39
CA ALA A 140 4.92 20.21 -4.43
C ALA A 140 3.81 19.41 -5.13
N LEU A 141 4.09 18.14 -5.47
CA LEU A 141 3.12 17.24 -6.11
C LEU A 141 1.93 16.95 -5.17
N VAL A 142 2.17 16.63 -3.89
CA VAL A 142 1.09 16.42 -2.92
C VAL A 142 0.25 17.67 -2.74
N ARG A 143 0.87 18.86 -2.65
CA ARG A 143 0.15 20.13 -2.46
C ARG A 143 -0.70 20.53 -3.65
N SER A 144 -0.36 20.08 -4.85
CA SER A 144 -1.18 20.36 -6.05
C SER A 144 -2.59 19.79 -5.94
N GLY A 145 -2.78 18.72 -5.16
CA GLY A 145 -4.05 18.01 -5.03
C GLY A 145 -4.45 17.21 -6.27
N SER A 146 -3.56 17.13 -7.27
CA SER A 146 -3.85 16.48 -8.56
C SER A 146 -3.16 15.11 -8.69
N ILE A 147 -2.44 14.66 -7.67
CA ILE A 147 -1.72 13.39 -7.68
C ILE A 147 -2.34 12.43 -6.67
N ASP A 148 -2.69 11.24 -7.14
CA ASP A 148 -3.33 10.21 -6.33
C ASP A 148 -2.34 9.27 -5.66
N LEU A 149 -1.20 9.01 -6.31
CA LEU A 149 -0.15 8.12 -5.83
C LEU A 149 1.23 8.67 -6.14
N ILE A 150 2.09 8.68 -5.13
CA ILE A 150 3.53 8.95 -5.30
C ILE A 150 4.31 7.77 -4.74
N VAL A 151 5.24 7.23 -5.53
CA VAL A 151 6.23 6.23 -5.10
C VAL A 151 7.58 6.90 -5.00
N ILE A 152 8.32 6.63 -3.91
CA ILE A 152 9.70 7.08 -3.71
C ILE A 152 10.59 5.85 -3.60
N ASP A 153 11.45 5.62 -4.59
CA ASP A 153 12.37 4.47 -4.67
C ASP A 153 13.82 4.95 -4.72
N SER A 154 14.59 4.79 -3.69
CA SER A 154 14.23 4.35 -2.34
C SER A 154 14.73 5.36 -1.29
N VAL A 155 14.26 5.20 -0.04
CA VAL A 155 14.74 6.02 1.09
C VAL A 155 16.25 5.93 1.26
N ALA A 156 16.85 4.77 0.96
CA ALA A 156 18.30 4.57 1.05
C ALA A 156 19.09 5.50 0.11
N ALA A 157 18.49 5.87 -1.03
CA ALA A 157 19.10 6.75 -2.03
C ALA A 157 18.81 8.25 -1.79
N LEU A 158 18.02 8.60 -0.78
CA LEU A 158 17.78 9.99 -0.40
C LEU A 158 18.97 10.55 0.38
N VAL A 159 20.06 10.81 -0.34
CA VAL A 159 21.29 11.37 0.24
C VAL A 159 21.11 12.87 0.47
N PRO A 160 21.37 13.36 1.70
CA PRO A 160 21.35 14.80 1.98
C PRO A 160 22.38 15.57 1.14
N LYS A 161 22.00 16.75 0.66
CA LYS A 161 22.86 17.61 -0.15
C LYS A 161 24.22 17.86 0.51
N ALA A 162 24.22 18.14 1.81
CA ALA A 162 25.46 18.38 2.57
C ALA A 162 26.40 17.17 2.59
N GLU A 163 25.88 15.95 2.46
CA GLU A 163 26.68 14.72 2.37
C GLU A 163 27.28 14.55 0.96
N ILE A 164 26.55 14.98 -0.08
CA ILE A 164 27.06 14.96 -1.47
C ILE A 164 28.14 16.02 -1.70
N GLU A 165 27.99 17.20 -1.10
CA GLU A 165 28.93 18.33 -1.22
C GLU A 165 30.14 18.22 -0.28
N GLY A 166 30.13 17.28 0.68
CA GLY A 166 31.24 17.00 1.61
C GLY A 166 32.41 16.27 0.94
N GLU A 167 33.52 16.20 1.64
CA GLU A 167 34.69 15.46 1.18
C GLU A 167 34.52 13.94 1.41
N MET A 168 35.21 13.13 0.59
CA MET A 168 35.20 11.67 0.76
C MET A 168 35.80 11.31 2.13
N GLY A 169 34.99 10.65 2.97
CA GLY A 169 35.36 10.26 4.34
C GLY A 169 34.74 11.12 5.43
N ASP A 170 34.06 12.22 5.09
CA ASP A 170 33.31 13.01 6.05
C ASP A 170 32.20 12.17 6.67
N SER A 171 32.10 12.20 7.99
CA SER A 171 31.06 11.53 8.72
C SER A 171 30.02 12.54 9.21
N LEU A 172 28.84 12.56 8.59
CA LEU A 172 27.74 13.44 8.95
C LEU A 172 26.55 12.63 9.53
N PRO A 173 26.69 12.06 10.74
CA PRO A 173 25.72 11.11 11.27
C PRO A 173 24.33 11.74 11.46
N GLY A 174 23.32 11.04 11.01
CA GLY A 174 21.92 11.37 11.27
C GLY A 174 21.31 12.45 10.37
N LEU A 175 22.01 12.98 9.37
CA LEU A 175 21.46 13.97 8.44
C LEU A 175 20.24 13.42 7.70
N GLN A 176 20.31 12.22 7.14
CA GLN A 176 19.19 11.57 6.45
C GLN A 176 17.99 11.38 7.39
N ALA A 177 18.23 10.98 8.64
CA ALA A 177 17.15 10.82 9.61
C ALA A 177 16.47 12.15 9.99
N ARG A 178 17.23 13.24 10.06
CA ARG A 178 16.71 14.61 10.28
C ARG A 178 15.88 15.07 9.08
N LEU A 179 16.40 14.88 7.86
CA LEU A 179 15.72 15.22 6.61
C LEU A 179 14.36 14.48 6.52
N MET A 180 14.36 13.16 6.74
CA MET A 180 13.13 12.36 6.75
C MET A 180 12.14 12.81 7.82
N SER A 181 12.62 13.11 9.04
CA SER A 181 11.75 13.58 10.12
C SER A 181 11.10 14.93 9.80
N GLN A 182 11.84 15.86 9.21
CA GLN A 182 11.36 17.17 8.80
C GLN A 182 10.32 17.05 7.66
N ALA A 183 10.64 16.27 6.63
CA ALA A 183 9.78 16.07 5.48
C ALA A 183 8.45 15.41 5.87
N LEU A 184 8.48 14.30 6.61
CA LEU A 184 7.26 13.59 7.00
C LEU A 184 6.36 14.42 7.92
N ARG A 185 6.95 15.24 8.79
CA ARG A 185 6.18 16.19 9.62
C ARG A 185 5.41 17.20 8.77
N LYS A 186 6.05 17.68 7.70
CA LYS A 186 5.45 18.65 6.77
C LYS A 186 4.41 17.99 5.85
N LEU A 187 4.73 16.82 5.30
CA LEU A 187 3.92 16.13 4.30
C LEU A 187 2.63 15.50 4.84
N THR A 188 2.67 14.92 6.05
CA THR A 188 1.58 14.05 6.56
C THR A 188 0.22 14.75 6.60
N GLY A 189 0.18 16.02 7.02
CA GLY A 189 -1.07 16.80 7.06
C GLY A 189 -1.64 17.08 5.67
N THR A 190 -0.78 17.36 4.69
CA THR A 190 -1.19 17.64 3.32
C THR A 190 -1.61 16.36 2.60
N ILE A 191 -0.88 15.28 2.76
CA ILE A 191 -1.20 13.93 2.24
C ILE A 191 -2.63 13.54 2.61
N LYS A 192 -3.03 13.73 3.88
CA LYS A 192 -4.39 13.42 4.33
C LYS A 192 -5.44 14.30 3.64
N ARG A 193 -5.18 15.61 3.51
CA ARG A 193 -6.14 16.56 2.90
C ARG A 193 -6.33 16.34 1.40
N THR A 194 -5.27 15.98 0.69
CA THR A 194 -5.31 15.75 -0.76
C THR A 194 -5.68 14.32 -1.13
N ASN A 195 -5.86 13.44 -0.14
CA ASN A 195 -6.16 12.03 -0.34
C ASN A 195 -5.10 11.29 -1.19
N CYS A 196 -3.87 11.81 -1.25
CA CYS A 196 -2.75 11.22 -1.97
C CYS A 196 -2.18 10.03 -1.18
N LEU A 197 -1.92 8.90 -1.83
CA LEU A 197 -1.15 7.80 -1.25
C LEU A 197 0.33 8.02 -1.52
N VAL A 198 1.17 8.01 -0.49
CA VAL A 198 2.62 8.11 -0.66
C VAL A 198 3.29 6.83 -0.15
N ILE A 199 3.98 6.13 -1.05
CA ILE A 199 4.70 4.88 -0.76
C ILE A 199 6.20 5.16 -0.74
N PHE A 200 6.84 4.87 0.38
CA PHE A 200 8.29 4.84 0.50
C PHE A 200 8.79 3.40 0.41
N ILE A 201 9.63 3.13 -0.58
CA ILE A 201 10.40 1.89 -0.64
C ILE A 201 11.63 2.06 0.23
N ASN A 202 11.94 1.05 1.06
CA ASN A 202 13.07 1.12 1.97
C ASN A 202 13.90 -0.19 1.96
N GLN A 203 15.15 -0.06 2.32
CA GLN A 203 16.08 -1.17 2.43
C GLN A 203 16.32 -1.54 3.90
N ILE A 204 16.65 -2.81 4.13
CA ILE A 204 17.05 -3.30 5.45
C ILE A 204 18.56 -3.07 5.63
N ARG A 205 18.91 -2.67 6.83
CA ARG A 205 20.29 -2.58 7.33
C ARG A 205 20.41 -3.38 8.61
N MET A 206 21.59 -3.91 8.86
CA MET A 206 21.89 -4.65 10.08
C MET A 206 22.54 -3.72 11.10
N LYS A 207 22.00 -3.67 12.31
CA LYS A 207 22.63 -2.96 13.43
C LYS A 207 23.76 -3.82 14.00
N ILE A 208 24.93 -3.24 14.14
CA ILE A 208 26.08 -3.88 14.77
C ILE A 208 25.88 -3.92 16.29
N GLY A 209 26.24 -5.03 16.94
CA GLY A 209 26.26 -5.15 18.41
C GLY A 209 24.91 -5.42 19.07
N VAL A 210 23.86 -5.79 18.32
CA VAL A 210 22.57 -6.19 18.90
C VAL A 210 22.67 -7.63 19.37
N MET A 211 22.72 -7.85 20.68
CA MET A 211 22.77 -9.19 21.29
C MET A 211 21.38 -9.80 21.52
N PHE A 212 20.32 -8.98 21.64
CA PHE A 212 18.95 -9.42 21.88
C PHE A 212 17.97 -8.68 20.96
N GLY A 213 16.94 -9.38 20.45
CA GLY A 213 15.96 -8.86 19.52
C GLY A 213 16.42 -8.91 18.06
N SER A 214 15.68 -8.26 17.15
CA SER A 214 16.02 -8.23 15.73
C SER A 214 17.11 -7.19 15.46
N PRO A 215 18.23 -7.55 14.85
CA PRO A 215 19.26 -6.60 14.42
C PRO A 215 18.83 -5.77 13.21
N GLU A 216 17.77 -6.19 12.52
CA GLU A 216 17.29 -5.52 11.29
C GLU A 216 16.68 -4.15 11.60
N THR A 217 17.02 -3.17 10.78
CA THR A 217 16.42 -1.83 10.80
C THR A 217 16.31 -1.31 9.37
N THR A 218 15.46 -0.32 9.16
CA THR A 218 15.32 0.38 7.87
C THR A 218 16.16 1.66 7.85
N THR A 219 16.56 2.14 6.66
CA THR A 219 17.28 3.39 6.48
C THR A 219 16.41 4.63 6.77
N GLY A 220 17.00 5.81 6.90
CA GLY A 220 16.23 7.06 7.14
C GLY A 220 15.78 7.25 8.59
N GLY A 221 16.31 6.48 9.54
CA GLY A 221 16.00 6.60 10.97
C GLY A 221 14.63 6.03 11.36
N ASN A 222 14.02 6.63 12.39
CA ASN A 222 12.74 6.12 12.93
C ASN A 222 11.50 6.86 12.41
N ALA A 223 11.65 7.92 11.61
CA ALA A 223 10.53 8.76 11.22
C ALA A 223 9.41 7.99 10.50
N LEU A 224 9.75 7.16 9.50
CA LEU A 224 8.78 6.34 8.79
C LEU A 224 8.07 5.34 9.71
N LYS A 225 8.76 4.78 10.71
CA LYS A 225 8.14 3.86 11.68
C LYS A 225 6.99 4.52 12.45
N PHE A 226 7.07 5.83 12.69
CA PHE A 226 6.02 6.59 13.37
C PHE A 226 4.97 7.12 12.40
N TYR A 227 5.37 7.73 11.30
CA TYR A 227 4.47 8.42 10.36
C TYR A 227 3.71 7.47 9.44
N ALA A 228 4.30 6.35 9.01
CA ALA A 228 3.62 5.37 8.17
C ALA A 228 2.37 4.81 8.88
N SER A 229 1.25 4.77 8.15
CA SER A 229 0.00 4.13 8.59
C SER A 229 0.04 2.63 8.36
N VAL A 230 0.71 2.20 7.30
CA VAL A 230 0.93 0.80 6.96
C VAL A 230 2.43 0.57 6.74
N ARG A 231 2.96 -0.53 7.24
CA ARG A 231 4.33 -0.98 6.98
C ARG A 231 4.31 -2.45 6.57
N LEU A 232 4.91 -2.73 5.42
CA LEU A 232 4.97 -4.06 4.81
C LEU A 232 6.40 -4.55 4.78
N ASP A 233 6.65 -5.73 5.35
CA ASP A 233 7.90 -6.47 5.25
C ASP A 233 7.75 -7.52 4.14
N ILE A 234 8.45 -7.33 3.02
CA ILE A 234 8.41 -8.23 1.87
C ILE A 234 9.66 -9.07 1.79
N ARG A 235 9.48 -10.39 1.65
CA ARG A 235 10.56 -11.39 1.63
C ARG A 235 10.35 -12.41 0.50
N ARG A 236 11.41 -12.69 -0.23
CA ARG A 236 11.48 -13.90 -1.06
C ARG A 236 11.67 -15.11 -0.16
N ILE A 237 10.83 -16.12 -0.30
CA ILE A 237 10.86 -17.35 0.50
C ILE A 237 11.20 -18.60 -0.31
N GLY A 238 11.06 -18.54 -1.63
CA GLY A 238 11.34 -19.66 -2.52
C GLY A 238 11.57 -19.22 -3.96
N SER A 239 11.86 -20.17 -4.82
CA SER A 239 11.98 -20.00 -6.27
C SER A 239 11.00 -20.90 -6.98
N ILE A 240 10.29 -20.35 -7.96
CA ILE A 240 9.38 -21.09 -8.83
C ILE A 240 10.18 -21.58 -10.03
N LYS A 241 10.11 -22.87 -10.30
CA LYS A 241 10.82 -23.52 -11.40
C LYS A 241 9.84 -24.15 -12.39
N LYS A 242 10.21 -24.10 -13.67
CA LYS A 242 9.57 -24.86 -14.74
C LYS A 242 10.66 -25.68 -15.45
N GLY A 243 10.72 -26.97 -15.15
CA GLY A 243 11.91 -27.78 -15.47
C GLY A 243 13.12 -27.30 -14.69
N ASP A 244 14.21 -27.00 -15.36
CA ASP A 244 15.46 -26.47 -14.77
C ASP A 244 15.49 -24.95 -14.67
N ASP A 245 14.56 -24.24 -15.33
CA ASP A 245 14.52 -22.79 -15.38
C ASP A 245 13.80 -22.20 -14.16
N VAL A 246 14.40 -21.17 -13.55
CA VAL A 246 13.74 -20.35 -12.51
C VAL A 246 12.90 -19.28 -13.21
N ILE A 247 11.57 -19.41 -13.10
CA ILE A 247 10.60 -18.54 -13.77
C ILE A 247 10.00 -17.48 -12.84
N GLY A 248 10.27 -17.54 -11.55
CA GLY A 248 9.72 -16.60 -10.58
C GLY A 248 10.17 -16.88 -9.16
N ASN A 249 9.59 -16.13 -8.24
CA ASN A 249 9.83 -16.21 -6.80
C ASN A 249 8.53 -16.39 -6.03
N GLU A 250 8.56 -17.26 -5.04
CA GLU A 250 7.56 -17.28 -3.98
C GLU A 250 7.86 -16.14 -3.01
N THR A 251 6.87 -15.32 -2.74
CA THR A 251 7.01 -14.09 -1.96
C THR A 251 6.06 -14.10 -0.78
N LYS A 252 6.57 -13.66 0.37
CA LYS A 252 5.80 -13.44 1.58
C LYS A 252 5.81 -11.96 1.93
N VAL A 253 4.65 -11.40 2.25
CA VAL A 253 4.50 -10.04 2.78
C VAL A 253 3.84 -10.11 4.15
N LYS A 254 4.49 -9.50 5.14
CA LYS A 254 3.94 -9.34 6.49
C LYS A 254 3.51 -7.90 6.73
N VAL A 255 2.28 -7.71 7.16
CA VAL A 255 1.74 -6.41 7.57
C VAL A 255 2.20 -6.14 9.00
N VAL A 256 3.35 -5.50 9.18
CA VAL A 256 3.96 -5.29 10.51
C VAL A 256 3.37 -4.10 11.27
N LYS A 257 2.75 -3.17 10.56
CA LYS A 257 2.00 -2.05 11.13
C LYS A 257 0.79 -1.75 10.26
N ASN A 258 -0.34 -1.53 10.90
CA ASN A 258 -1.56 -1.14 10.22
C ASN A 258 -2.41 -0.28 11.18
N LYS A 259 -2.74 0.95 10.75
CA LYS A 259 -3.59 1.87 11.52
C LYS A 259 -5.07 1.83 11.09
N VAL A 260 -5.39 1.08 10.03
CA VAL A 260 -6.75 1.01 9.48
C VAL A 260 -7.41 -0.35 9.71
N SER A 261 -6.63 -1.37 10.12
CA SER A 261 -7.11 -2.72 10.45
C SER A 261 -6.11 -3.39 11.41
N PRO A 262 -6.46 -4.52 12.07
CA PRO A 262 -5.50 -5.27 12.88
C PRO A 262 -4.26 -5.70 12.08
N PRO A 263 -3.04 -5.44 12.58
CA PRO A 263 -1.79 -5.79 11.92
C PRO A 263 -1.42 -7.29 12.09
N PHE A 264 -0.23 -7.64 11.61
CA PHE A 264 0.47 -8.94 11.72
C PHE A 264 -0.08 -10.06 10.86
N ARG A 265 -1.03 -9.77 9.96
CA ARG A 265 -1.43 -10.72 8.93
C ARG A 265 -0.33 -10.87 7.88
N GLU A 266 -0.31 -12.02 7.23
CA GLU A 266 0.66 -12.37 6.20
C GLU A 266 -0.06 -12.72 4.90
N ALA A 267 0.56 -12.38 3.78
CA ALA A 267 0.12 -12.77 2.45
C ALA A 267 1.25 -13.51 1.74
N PHE A 268 0.89 -14.48 0.91
CA PHE A 268 1.81 -15.27 0.11
C PHE A 268 1.35 -15.21 -1.33
N PHE A 269 2.28 -14.91 -2.24
CA PHE A 269 2.00 -14.88 -3.67
C PHE A 269 3.25 -15.12 -4.50
N ASP A 270 3.02 -15.49 -5.74
CA ASP A 270 4.06 -15.74 -6.72
C ASP A 270 4.35 -14.45 -7.50
N ILE A 271 5.62 -14.09 -7.64
CA ILE A 271 6.08 -13.07 -8.60
C ILE A 271 6.73 -13.82 -9.77
N LEU A 272 6.10 -13.76 -10.94
CA LEU A 272 6.62 -14.35 -12.18
C LEU A 272 7.46 -13.33 -12.94
N TYR A 273 8.63 -13.74 -13.41
CA TYR A 273 9.54 -12.85 -14.13
C TYR A 273 8.91 -12.35 -15.42
N GLY A 274 8.94 -11.05 -15.62
CA GLY A 274 8.32 -10.38 -16.76
C GLY A 274 6.78 -10.30 -16.76
N GLN A 275 6.11 -10.84 -15.73
CA GLN A 275 4.65 -10.82 -15.61
C GLN A 275 4.17 -10.16 -14.30
N GLY A 276 5.03 -10.12 -13.27
CA GLY A 276 4.68 -9.56 -11.96
C GLY A 276 3.93 -10.54 -11.06
N ILE A 277 3.05 -10.01 -10.21
CA ILE A 277 2.27 -10.79 -9.25
C ILE A 277 1.26 -11.68 -9.99
N SER A 278 1.27 -12.98 -9.67
CA SER A 278 0.38 -13.97 -10.27
C SER A 278 -1.01 -13.93 -9.61
N ARG A 279 -1.84 -12.94 -9.98
CA ARG A 279 -3.19 -12.77 -9.43
C ARG A 279 -4.06 -14.01 -9.64
N GLN A 280 -4.03 -14.62 -10.82
CA GLN A 280 -4.77 -15.85 -11.10
C GLN A 280 -4.32 -17.01 -10.21
N GLY A 281 -3.01 -17.08 -9.90
CA GLY A 281 -2.47 -18.07 -8.96
C GLY A 281 -3.04 -17.90 -7.56
N GLU A 282 -3.16 -16.66 -7.08
CA GLU A 282 -3.76 -16.36 -5.78
C GLU A 282 -5.26 -16.65 -5.74
N ILE A 283 -6.00 -16.30 -6.81
CA ILE A 283 -7.44 -16.61 -6.93
C ILE A 283 -7.69 -18.11 -6.80
N ILE A 284 -6.82 -18.94 -7.41
CA ILE A 284 -6.92 -20.40 -7.32
C ILE A 284 -6.62 -20.86 -5.90
N ASP A 285 -5.49 -20.43 -5.30
CA ASP A 285 -5.08 -20.89 -3.98
C ASP A 285 -6.10 -20.49 -2.91
N LEU A 286 -6.46 -19.21 -2.88
CA LEU A 286 -7.46 -18.70 -1.93
C LEU A 286 -8.86 -19.26 -2.19
N GLY A 287 -9.20 -19.52 -3.47
CA GLY A 287 -10.43 -20.17 -3.85
C GLY A 287 -10.53 -21.61 -3.34
N VAL A 288 -9.42 -22.35 -3.37
CA VAL A 288 -9.35 -23.70 -2.79
C VAL A 288 -9.47 -23.63 -1.26
N ASP A 289 -8.75 -22.73 -0.61
CA ASP A 289 -8.78 -22.55 0.85
C ASP A 289 -10.19 -22.16 1.34
N ALA A 290 -10.88 -21.30 0.58
CA ALA A 290 -12.26 -20.90 0.84
C ALA A 290 -13.33 -21.92 0.38
N LYS A 291 -12.92 -23.07 -0.21
CA LYS A 291 -13.79 -24.11 -0.75
C LYS A 291 -14.74 -23.61 -1.86
N ILE A 292 -14.32 -22.59 -2.58
CA ILE A 292 -15.02 -22.03 -3.75
C ILE A 292 -14.54 -22.73 -5.02
N VAL A 293 -13.22 -23.02 -5.10
CA VAL A 293 -12.60 -23.85 -6.13
C VAL A 293 -12.36 -25.24 -5.55
N GLU A 294 -12.78 -26.27 -6.24
CA GLU A 294 -12.56 -27.66 -5.84
C GLU A 294 -11.21 -28.14 -6.35
N LYS A 295 -10.46 -28.87 -5.52
CA LYS A 295 -9.22 -29.53 -5.90
C LYS A 295 -9.33 -31.01 -5.63
N SER A 296 -9.25 -31.81 -6.68
CA SER A 296 -9.23 -33.29 -6.61
C SER A 296 -8.01 -33.83 -7.32
N GLY A 297 -7.01 -34.28 -6.53
CA GLY A 297 -5.71 -34.66 -7.04
C GLY A 297 -5.03 -33.48 -7.76
N ALA A 298 -4.72 -33.67 -9.04
CA ALA A 298 -4.14 -32.61 -9.88
C ALA A 298 -5.19 -31.70 -10.56
N TRP A 299 -6.47 -32.00 -10.44
CA TRP A 299 -7.53 -31.26 -11.11
C TRP A 299 -8.12 -30.16 -10.25
N TYR A 300 -8.32 -29.01 -10.86
CA TYR A 300 -9.07 -27.88 -10.31
C TYR A 300 -10.42 -27.78 -11.03
N SER A 301 -11.50 -27.53 -10.26
CA SER A 301 -12.85 -27.40 -10.80
C SER A 301 -13.57 -26.21 -10.14
N TYR A 302 -14.47 -25.61 -10.91
CA TYR A 302 -15.32 -24.51 -10.44
C TYR A 302 -16.75 -24.74 -10.96
N ASN A 303 -17.77 -24.67 -10.10
CA ASN A 303 -19.16 -24.96 -10.43
C ASN A 303 -19.37 -26.32 -11.15
N GLY A 304 -18.55 -27.33 -10.80
CA GLY A 304 -18.59 -28.66 -11.43
C GLY A 304 -17.83 -28.76 -12.75
N GLU A 305 -17.32 -27.68 -13.32
CA GLU A 305 -16.53 -27.66 -14.54
C GLU A 305 -15.03 -27.70 -14.23
N LYS A 306 -14.26 -28.49 -15.01
CA LYS A 306 -12.82 -28.56 -14.88
C LYS A 306 -12.17 -27.31 -15.47
N ILE A 307 -11.41 -26.58 -14.66
CA ILE A 307 -10.70 -25.36 -15.07
C ILE A 307 -9.22 -25.61 -15.35
N GLY A 308 -8.67 -26.79 -15.02
CA GLY A 308 -7.30 -27.14 -15.39
C GLY A 308 -6.75 -28.33 -14.62
N GLN A 309 -5.81 -29.05 -15.26
CA GLN A 309 -4.98 -30.06 -14.62
C GLN A 309 -3.64 -29.42 -14.26
N GLY A 310 -3.35 -29.28 -12.96
CA GLY A 310 -2.23 -28.52 -12.43
C GLY A 310 -2.53 -27.01 -12.33
N LYS A 311 -1.78 -26.34 -11.45
CA LYS A 311 -1.97 -24.92 -11.14
C LYS A 311 -1.70 -24.02 -12.37
N ASP A 312 -0.73 -24.40 -13.21
CA ASP A 312 -0.37 -23.62 -14.39
C ASP A 312 -1.50 -23.57 -15.43
N ASN A 313 -2.14 -24.72 -15.71
CA ASN A 313 -3.27 -24.77 -16.64
C ASN A 313 -4.50 -24.05 -16.08
N ALA A 314 -4.73 -24.15 -14.77
CA ALA A 314 -5.83 -23.43 -14.13
C ALA A 314 -5.59 -21.89 -14.15
N ARG A 315 -4.34 -21.44 -13.99
CA ARG A 315 -3.98 -20.01 -14.16
C ARG A 315 -4.24 -19.52 -15.57
N GLU A 316 -3.84 -20.29 -16.57
CA GLU A 316 -4.06 -19.94 -17.97
C GLU A 316 -5.55 -19.86 -18.29
N TYR A 317 -6.33 -20.85 -17.84
CA TYR A 317 -7.78 -20.84 -17.98
C TYR A 317 -8.41 -19.56 -17.40
N LEU A 318 -8.03 -19.15 -16.17
CA LEU A 318 -8.54 -17.92 -15.57
C LEU A 318 -8.05 -16.65 -16.27
N ARG A 319 -6.89 -16.70 -16.95
CA ARG A 319 -6.42 -15.59 -17.77
C ARG A 319 -7.24 -15.43 -19.04
N GLU A 320 -7.65 -16.54 -19.66
CA GLU A 320 -8.50 -16.57 -20.85
C GLU A 320 -9.97 -16.29 -20.53
N ASN A 321 -10.37 -16.51 -19.27
CA ASN A 321 -11.76 -16.32 -18.80
C ASN A 321 -11.81 -15.32 -17.62
N PRO A 322 -11.62 -14.02 -17.86
CA PRO A 322 -11.54 -13.00 -16.82
C PRO A 322 -12.84 -12.88 -16.01
N ASP A 323 -14.01 -13.08 -16.63
CA ASP A 323 -15.31 -13.05 -15.95
C ASP A 323 -15.41 -14.11 -14.85
N ILE A 324 -14.89 -15.32 -15.13
CA ILE A 324 -14.85 -16.42 -14.15
C ILE A 324 -13.83 -16.10 -13.04
N ALA A 325 -12.69 -15.52 -13.40
CA ALA A 325 -11.69 -15.09 -12.44
C ALA A 325 -12.27 -14.04 -11.47
N ASP A 326 -12.98 -13.04 -11.99
CA ASP A 326 -13.62 -11.98 -11.20
C ASP A 326 -14.76 -12.55 -10.32
N GLU A 327 -15.54 -13.50 -10.83
CA GLU A 327 -16.58 -14.18 -10.05
C GLU A 327 -15.99 -14.93 -8.85
N ILE A 328 -14.93 -15.73 -9.08
CA ILE A 328 -14.25 -16.47 -8.02
C ILE A 328 -13.64 -15.50 -7.01
N GLU A 329 -12.95 -14.44 -7.47
CA GLU A 329 -12.35 -13.43 -6.61
C GLU A 329 -13.40 -12.75 -5.72
N ASN A 330 -14.53 -12.34 -6.28
CA ASN A 330 -15.60 -11.70 -5.50
C ASN A 330 -16.18 -12.64 -4.44
N LYS A 331 -16.34 -13.92 -4.76
CA LYS A 331 -16.75 -14.94 -3.78
C LYS A 331 -15.70 -15.13 -2.68
N VAL A 332 -14.40 -15.15 -3.03
CA VAL A 332 -13.30 -15.23 -2.05
C VAL A 332 -13.30 -14.01 -1.14
N ARG A 333 -13.42 -12.80 -1.70
CA ARG A 333 -13.50 -11.55 -0.92
C ARG A 333 -14.66 -11.58 0.06
N ALA A 334 -15.85 -11.98 -0.40
CA ALA A 334 -17.04 -12.09 0.44
C ALA A 334 -16.85 -13.12 1.57
N ALA A 335 -16.30 -14.30 1.25
CA ALA A 335 -16.03 -15.35 2.25
C ALA A 335 -15.03 -14.93 3.33
N LEU A 336 -14.09 -14.05 2.98
CA LEU A 336 -13.04 -13.56 3.89
C LEU A 336 -13.38 -12.20 4.53
N GLY A 337 -14.59 -11.69 4.32
CA GLY A 337 -15.10 -10.47 4.95
C GLY A 337 -14.44 -9.18 4.45
N VAL A 338 -13.95 -9.17 3.22
CA VAL A 338 -13.37 -7.99 2.57
C VAL A 338 -14.35 -7.45 1.53
N VAL A 339 -14.41 -6.12 1.42
CA VAL A 339 -15.32 -5.44 0.47
C VAL A 339 -15.06 -5.95 -0.96
N ALA A 340 -16.13 -6.27 -1.69
CA ALA A 340 -16.06 -6.61 -3.11
C ALA A 340 -15.42 -5.45 -3.88
N MET A 341 -14.65 -5.76 -4.94
CA MET A 341 -14.20 -4.71 -5.85
C MET A 341 -15.42 -4.01 -6.43
N ASN A 342 -15.48 -2.68 -6.36
CA ASN A 342 -16.46 -1.93 -7.13
C ASN A 342 -16.25 -2.27 -8.61
N PRO A 343 -17.32 -2.60 -9.36
CA PRO A 343 -17.19 -2.78 -10.80
C PRO A 343 -16.57 -1.50 -11.36
N THR A 344 -15.54 -1.67 -12.16
CA THR A 344 -14.74 -0.63 -12.78
C THR A 344 -15.59 0.50 -13.34
N ALA A 345 -15.15 1.74 -13.16
CA ALA A 345 -15.74 2.95 -13.76
C ALA A 345 -15.91 2.85 -15.31
N ALA A 346 -15.33 1.86 -15.96
CA ALA A 346 -15.55 1.53 -17.37
C ALA A 346 -16.99 1.09 -17.67
N ALA A 347 -17.74 0.51 -16.73
CA ALA A 347 -19.16 0.18 -16.92
C ALA A 347 -20.08 1.40 -16.72
N ALA A 348 -19.64 2.42 -15.98
CA ALA A 348 -20.42 3.64 -15.75
C ALA A 348 -20.34 4.63 -16.96
N ALA A 349 -19.29 4.57 -17.77
CA ALA A 349 -19.17 5.38 -18.98
C ALA A 349 -20.01 4.86 -20.15
N ALA A 350 -20.33 3.57 -20.17
CA ALA A 350 -21.15 2.97 -21.23
C ALA A 350 -22.68 3.19 -21.07
N THR A 351 -23.13 3.75 -19.95
CA THR A 351 -24.56 4.00 -19.67
C THR A 351 -24.97 5.48 -19.84
N VAL A 352 -24.09 6.37 -20.31
CA VAL A 352 -24.41 7.79 -20.52
C VAL A 352 -24.55 8.15 -22.01
N GLU A 353 -24.31 7.20 -22.92
CA GLU A 353 -24.63 7.34 -24.36
C GLU A 353 -25.72 6.35 -24.75
N GLY A 354 -26.92 6.59 -24.26
CA GLY A 354 -28.14 5.90 -24.65
C GLY A 354 -29.33 6.82 -24.57
#